data_881ae5e87c0ecc1a99a84b699240c224
#
_entry.id   881ae5e87c0ecc1a99a84b699240c224
#
_cell.length_a   1.000
_cell.length_b   1.000
_cell.length_c   1.000
_cell.angle_alpha   90.00
_cell.angle_beta   90.00
_cell.angle_gamma   90.00
#
_symmetry.space_group_name_H-M   'P 1'
#
loop_
_entity.id
_entity.type
_entity.pdbx_description
1 polymer ?
#
loop_
_entity_poly.entity_id
_entity_poly.type
_entity_poly.pdbx_seq_one_letter_code
_entity_poly.pdbx_strand_id
1 'polypeptide(L)'
;HDQTRRQRQMCIRDSWLTCPMYNKKIGSLESQGLIAELDNEIKVNPKLKIAWSERQASYQQERDDSFDHSNQHFPTGGVGGATKSIKCLHSHTADEISTGKNPVGKIVLESIGLYNCEKPCIDENNFQINPEWKIEW
;
A
#
# COMPACT_ATOMS: atom_id res chain seq x y z
N HIS A 1 -21.24 -8.24 -1.64
CA HIS A 1 -20.99 -7.85 -3.01
C HIS A 1 -20.90 -6.34 -3.20
N ASP A 2 -21.74 -5.55 -2.53
CA ASP A 2 -21.62 -4.09 -2.52
C ASP A 2 -20.31 -3.62 -1.89
N GLN A 3 -19.84 -4.35 -0.89
CA GLN A 3 -18.57 -4.09 -0.23
C GLN A 3 -17.39 -4.33 -1.18
N THR A 4 -17.46 -5.38 -2.00
CA THR A 4 -16.45 -5.68 -3.02
C THR A 4 -16.47 -4.63 -4.14
N ARG A 5 -17.64 -4.15 -4.53
CA ARG A 5 -17.78 -3.07 -5.51
C ARG A 5 -17.21 -1.77 -4.98
N ARG A 6 -17.49 -1.41 -3.72
CA ARG A 6 -16.92 -0.23 -3.08
C ARG A 6 -15.41 -0.33 -2.97
N GLN A 7 -14.89 -1.48 -2.60
CA GLN A 7 -13.45 -1.73 -2.58
C GLN A 7 -12.83 -1.58 -3.98
N ARG A 8 -13.46 -2.12 -5.00
CA ARG A 8 -13.00 -1.97 -6.38
C ARG A 8 -13.02 -0.53 -6.86
N GLN A 9 -14.06 0.23 -6.52
CA GLN A 9 -14.15 1.64 -6.87
C GLN A 9 -13.15 2.50 -6.11
N MET A 10 -12.92 2.20 -4.84
CA MET A 10 -11.94 2.89 -4.00
C MET A 10 -10.50 2.55 -4.37
N CYS A 11 -10.26 1.35 -4.92
CA CYS A 11 -8.93 0.81 -5.20
C CYS A 11 -8.58 0.76 -6.69
N ILE A 12 -9.40 1.36 -7.56
CA ILE A 12 -9.22 1.30 -9.02
C ILE A 12 -7.82 1.73 -9.47
N ARG A 13 -7.12 2.52 -8.68
CA ARG A 13 -5.76 2.98 -8.96
C ARG A 13 -4.76 2.65 -7.85
N ASP A 14 -5.24 2.07 -6.76
CA ASP A 14 -4.35 1.67 -5.69
C ASP A 14 -3.60 0.40 -6.09
N SER A 15 -2.31 0.37 -5.80
CA SER A 15 -1.53 -0.83 -5.85
C SER A 15 -1.97 -1.77 -4.72
N TRP A 16 -2.10 -3.03 -5.03
CA TRP A 16 -2.55 -4.03 -4.07
C TRP A 16 -1.41 -4.98 -3.72
N LEU A 17 -1.10 -5.06 -2.44
CA LEU A 17 -0.07 -5.96 -1.95
C LEU A 17 -0.64 -7.37 -1.79
N THR A 18 -0.22 -8.29 -2.63
CA THR A 18 -0.73 -9.66 -2.65
C THR A 18 0.18 -10.68 -1.98
N CYS A 19 1.44 -10.32 -1.72
CA CYS A 19 2.40 -11.24 -1.12
C CYS A 19 2.04 -11.60 0.33
N PRO A 20 1.74 -12.87 0.65
CA PRO A 20 1.36 -13.25 2.02
C PRO A 20 2.45 -13.00 3.06
N MET A 21 3.71 -13.05 2.65
CA MET A 21 4.85 -12.79 3.55
C MET A 21 4.85 -11.33 4.00
N TYR A 22 4.80 -10.41 3.04
CA TYR A 22 4.74 -8.98 3.35
C TYR A 22 3.46 -8.62 4.09
N ASN A 23 2.31 -9.19 3.70
CA ASN A 23 1.05 -8.95 4.38
C ASN A 23 1.12 -9.33 5.87
N LYS A 24 1.69 -10.47 6.18
CA LYS A 24 1.86 -10.92 7.57
C LYS A 24 2.76 -9.96 8.36
N LYS A 25 3.89 -9.59 7.79
CA LYS A 25 4.88 -8.75 8.47
C LYS A 25 4.33 -7.34 8.69
N ILE A 26 3.69 -6.77 7.69
CA ILE A 26 3.08 -5.44 7.77
C ILE A 26 1.92 -5.44 8.77
N GLY A 27 1.09 -6.49 8.78
CA GLY A 27 0.03 -6.65 9.76
C GLY A 27 0.56 -6.65 11.20
N SER A 28 1.71 -7.30 11.44
CA SER A 28 2.38 -7.26 12.74
C SER A 28 2.81 -5.85 13.11
N LEU A 29 3.37 -5.10 12.17
CA LEU A 29 3.78 -3.71 12.41
C LEU A 29 2.58 -2.82 12.72
N GLU A 30 1.47 -2.99 12.02
CA GLU A 30 0.24 -2.25 12.31
C GLU A 30 -0.29 -2.59 13.71
N SER A 31 -0.26 -3.85 14.10
CA SER A 31 -0.66 -4.29 15.44
C SER A 31 0.23 -3.71 16.55
N GLN A 32 1.49 -3.45 16.24
CA GLN A 32 2.45 -2.83 17.17
C GLN A 32 2.33 -1.31 17.25
N GLY A 33 1.42 -0.69 16.48
CA GLY A 33 1.16 0.72 16.53
C GLY A 33 2.01 1.58 15.59
N LEU A 34 2.61 0.99 14.56
CA LEU A 34 3.48 1.74 13.63
C LEU A 34 2.73 2.84 12.89
N ILE A 35 1.45 2.69 12.62
CA ILE A 35 0.66 3.75 11.97
C ILE A 35 0.66 5.02 12.81
N ALA A 36 0.41 4.90 14.11
CA ALA A 36 0.41 6.05 15.01
C ALA A 36 1.80 6.69 15.13
N GLU A 37 2.85 5.87 15.17
CA GLU A 37 4.23 6.36 15.20
C GLU A 37 4.58 7.15 13.94
N LEU A 38 4.22 6.63 12.77
CA LEU A 38 4.49 7.29 11.50
C LEU A 38 3.65 8.55 11.31
N ASP A 39 2.39 8.55 11.74
CA ASP A 39 1.56 9.75 11.75
C ASP A 39 2.20 10.86 12.60
N ASN A 40 2.75 10.50 13.76
CA ASN A 40 3.46 11.45 14.60
C ASN A 40 4.74 11.94 13.92
N GLU A 41 5.51 11.05 13.29
CA GLU A 41 6.72 11.43 12.55
C GLU A 41 6.41 12.40 11.42
N ILE A 42 5.33 12.19 10.70
CA ILE A 42 4.89 13.11 9.64
C ILE A 42 4.60 14.51 10.22
N LYS A 43 4.04 14.59 11.42
CA LYS A 43 3.74 15.87 12.07
C LYS A 43 5.00 16.61 12.52
N VAL A 44 5.99 15.89 13.02
CA VAL A 44 7.17 16.50 13.65
C VAL A 44 8.39 16.60 12.74
N ASN A 45 8.45 15.83 11.67
CA ASN A 45 9.57 15.81 10.73
C ASN A 45 9.19 16.54 9.43
N PRO A 46 9.70 17.76 9.21
CA PRO A 46 9.34 18.57 8.03
C PRO A 46 9.67 17.88 6.70
N LYS A 47 10.79 17.19 6.63
CA LYS A 47 11.21 16.49 5.39
C LYS A 47 10.25 15.36 5.04
N LEU A 48 9.86 14.57 6.04
CA LEU A 48 8.91 13.48 5.84
C LEU A 48 7.53 14.02 5.49
N LYS A 49 7.10 15.08 6.16
CA LYS A 49 5.82 15.75 5.88
C LYS A 49 5.74 16.23 4.44
N ILE A 50 6.78 16.89 3.96
CA ILE A 50 6.83 17.39 2.57
C ILE A 50 6.80 16.23 1.58
N ALA A 51 7.65 15.22 1.78
CA ALA A 51 7.72 14.07 0.88
C ALA A 51 6.40 13.29 0.83
N TRP A 52 5.78 13.10 1.99
CA TRP A 52 4.48 12.40 2.07
C TRP A 52 3.37 13.21 1.40
N SER A 53 3.33 14.52 1.65
CA SER A 53 2.33 15.41 1.05
C SER A 53 2.47 15.47 -0.48
N GLU A 54 3.69 15.53 -0.99
CA GLU A 54 3.97 15.51 -2.42
C GLU A 54 3.51 14.19 -3.06
N ARG A 55 3.77 13.05 -2.39
CA ARG A 55 3.31 11.77 -2.92
C ARG A 55 1.79 11.66 -2.91
N GLN A 56 1.13 12.12 -1.85
CA GLN A 56 -0.34 12.12 -1.78
C GLN A 56 -0.95 12.96 -2.90
N ALA A 57 -0.40 14.15 -3.15
CA ALA A 57 -0.87 15.03 -4.22
C ALA A 57 -0.65 14.42 -5.60
N SER A 58 0.56 13.88 -5.88
CA SER A 58 0.86 13.28 -7.17
C SER A 58 0.05 12.00 -7.41
N TYR A 59 -0.18 11.21 -6.38
CA TYR A 59 -1.02 10.02 -6.47
C TYR A 59 -2.47 10.38 -6.83
N GLN A 60 -3.02 11.38 -6.16
CA GLN A 60 -4.37 11.85 -6.45
C GLN A 60 -4.48 12.39 -7.88
N GLN A 61 -3.48 13.13 -8.33
CA GLN A 61 -3.43 13.66 -9.70
C GLN A 61 -3.33 12.52 -10.73
N GLU A 62 -2.47 11.56 -10.52
CA GLU A 62 -2.32 10.37 -11.39
C GLU A 62 -3.65 9.62 -11.50
N ARG A 63 -4.36 9.49 -10.39
CA ARG A 63 -5.65 8.83 -10.35
C ARG A 63 -6.72 9.63 -11.11
N ASP A 64 -6.79 10.94 -10.84
CA ASP A 64 -7.79 11.83 -11.46
C ASP A 64 -7.59 11.90 -12.98
N ASP A 65 -6.34 11.95 -13.44
CA ASP A 65 -6.00 11.97 -14.88
C ASP A 65 -6.45 10.69 -15.59
N SER A 66 -6.62 9.61 -14.86
CA SER A 66 -6.98 8.30 -15.40
C SER A 66 -8.47 8.03 -15.33
N PHE A 67 -9.25 8.88 -14.66
CA PHE A 67 -10.68 8.71 -14.56
C PHE A 67 -11.40 9.25 -15.79
N ASP A 68 -12.44 8.53 -16.19
CA ASP A 68 -13.42 9.02 -17.13
C ASP A 68 -14.29 10.07 -16.41
N HIS A 69 -14.18 11.33 -16.83
CA HIS A 69 -14.90 12.44 -16.23
C HIS A 69 -16.42 12.36 -16.40
N SER A 70 -16.94 11.39 -17.14
CA SER A 70 -18.37 11.14 -17.24
C SER A 70 -18.94 10.43 -16.03
N ASN A 71 -18.10 9.92 -15.15
CA ASN A 71 -18.51 9.19 -13.97
C ASN A 71 -18.60 10.14 -12.77
N GLN A 72 -19.75 10.16 -12.09
CA GLN A 72 -20.04 11.10 -11.01
C GLN A 72 -19.30 10.79 -9.68
N HIS A 73 -18.62 9.67 -9.59
CA HIS A 73 -17.89 9.27 -8.39
C HIS A 73 -16.39 9.44 -8.55
N PHE A 74 -15.87 10.53 -7.98
CA PHE A 74 -14.44 10.73 -7.85
C PHE A 74 -13.99 10.28 -6.46
N PRO A 75 -13.13 9.26 -6.38
CA PRO A 75 -12.48 8.96 -5.10
C PRO A 75 -11.66 10.15 -4.64
N THR A 76 -11.76 10.47 -3.36
CA THR A 76 -10.96 11.52 -2.74
C THR A 76 -9.87 10.90 -1.89
N GLY A 77 -8.85 11.68 -1.55
CA GLY A 77 -7.72 11.21 -0.77
C GLY A 77 -6.59 10.66 -1.61
N GLY A 78 -5.48 10.36 -0.97
CA GLY A 78 -4.28 9.82 -1.56
C GLY A 78 -4.22 8.30 -1.46
N VAL A 79 -3.02 7.79 -1.27
CA VAL A 79 -2.75 6.36 -1.16
C VAL A 79 -3.58 5.72 -0.04
N GLY A 80 -4.31 4.65 -0.36
CA GLY A 80 -5.18 3.98 0.60
C GLY A 80 -6.33 4.84 1.10
N GLY A 81 -6.70 5.89 0.39
CA GLY A 81 -7.73 6.83 0.81
C GLY A 81 -7.28 7.80 1.91
N ALA A 82 -5.99 7.89 2.18
CA ALA A 82 -5.44 8.77 3.21
C ALA A 82 -5.59 10.24 2.81
N THR A 83 -5.97 11.07 3.77
CA THR A 83 -6.06 12.53 3.58
C THR A 83 -5.07 13.25 4.49
N LYS A 84 -5.29 13.20 5.80
CA LYS A 84 -4.44 13.85 6.81
C LYS A 84 -3.57 12.86 7.58
N SER A 85 -3.91 11.58 7.54
CA SER A 85 -3.21 10.54 8.29
C SER A 85 -3.13 9.27 7.45
N ILE A 86 -2.19 8.41 7.84
CA ILE A 86 -2.02 7.09 7.25
C ILE A 86 -3.19 6.22 7.70
N LYS A 87 -3.83 5.51 6.75
CA LYS A 87 -4.91 4.57 7.07
C LYS A 87 -4.46 3.12 6.98
N CYS A 88 -3.54 2.82 6.05
CA CYS A 88 -3.14 1.45 5.79
C CYS A 88 -1.69 1.39 5.32
N LEU A 89 -0.85 0.67 6.05
CA LEU A 89 0.56 0.49 5.66
C LEU A 89 0.70 -0.42 4.44
N HIS A 90 -0.23 -1.35 4.24
CA HIS A 90 -0.20 -2.23 3.07
C HIS A 90 -0.28 -1.43 1.76
N SER A 91 -1.18 -0.46 1.70
CA SER A 91 -1.36 0.40 0.52
C SER A 91 -0.12 1.25 0.25
N HIS A 92 0.46 1.83 1.29
CA HIS A 92 1.66 2.65 1.17
C HIS A 92 2.87 1.82 0.73
N THR A 93 3.00 0.61 1.26
CA THR A 93 4.07 -0.31 0.87
C THR A 93 3.91 -0.78 -0.58
N ALA A 94 2.69 -1.12 -0.98
CA ALA A 94 2.41 -1.49 -2.37
C ALA A 94 2.73 -0.35 -3.33
N ASP A 95 2.39 0.88 -2.97
CA ASP A 95 2.71 2.07 -3.76
C ASP A 95 4.22 2.25 -3.89
N GLU A 96 4.99 2.06 -2.81
CA GLU A 96 6.45 2.14 -2.85
C GLU A 96 7.06 1.06 -3.75
N ILE A 97 6.60 -0.17 -3.64
CA ILE A 97 7.09 -1.27 -4.49
C ILE A 97 6.81 -0.98 -5.97
N SER A 98 5.65 -0.40 -6.27
CA SER A 98 5.23 -0.12 -7.64
C SER A 98 5.90 1.11 -8.25
N THR A 99 6.16 2.14 -7.47
CA THR A 99 6.57 3.45 -8.00
C THR A 99 7.90 3.96 -7.47
N GLY A 100 8.34 3.50 -6.29
CA GLY A 100 9.51 4.03 -5.62
C GLY A 100 9.34 5.45 -5.08
N LYS A 101 8.11 5.95 -4.98
CA LYS A 101 7.83 7.35 -4.62
C LYS A 101 7.18 7.54 -3.26
N ASN A 102 6.90 6.46 -2.52
CA ASN A 102 6.17 6.56 -1.27
C ASN A 102 7.11 6.51 -0.06
N PRO A 103 7.29 7.64 0.67
CA PRO A 103 8.23 7.68 1.79
C PRO A 103 7.80 6.80 2.97
N VAL A 104 6.51 6.63 3.21
CA VAL A 104 6.00 5.76 4.26
C VAL A 104 6.25 4.29 3.91
N GLY A 105 5.94 3.90 2.69
CA GLY A 105 6.23 2.54 2.21
C GLY A 105 7.72 2.22 2.25
N LYS A 106 8.56 3.20 1.95
CA LYS A 106 10.02 3.05 2.05
C LYS A 106 10.45 2.74 3.47
N ILE A 107 9.93 3.46 4.46
CA ILE A 107 10.24 3.22 5.87
C ILE A 107 9.81 1.81 6.27
N VAL A 108 8.63 1.39 5.86
CA VAL A 108 8.14 0.04 6.16
C VAL A 108 9.07 -1.02 5.56
N LEU A 109 9.45 -0.90 4.30
CA LEU A 109 10.35 -1.85 3.64
C LEU A 109 11.74 -1.89 4.28
N GLU A 110 12.25 -0.75 4.71
CA GLU A 110 13.52 -0.68 5.43
C GLU A 110 13.43 -1.39 6.79
N SER A 111 12.26 -1.34 7.43
CA SER A 111 12.03 -1.99 8.72
C SER A 111 11.94 -3.50 8.63
N ILE A 112 11.34 -4.03 7.56
CA ILE A 112 11.12 -5.46 7.42
C ILE A 112 12.13 -6.16 6.51
N GLY A 113 12.84 -5.40 5.68
CA GLY A 113 13.76 -5.93 4.69
C GLY A 113 13.07 -6.48 3.44
N LEU A 114 13.86 -6.79 2.44
CA LEU A 114 13.37 -7.45 1.23
C LEU A 114 13.52 -8.96 1.39
N TYR A 115 12.48 -9.69 1.05
CA TYR A 115 12.46 -11.13 1.14
C TYR A 115 12.21 -11.76 -0.23
N ASN A 116 13.04 -12.72 -0.60
CA ASN A 116 12.87 -13.51 -1.80
C ASN A 116 12.54 -14.95 -1.40
N CYS A 117 11.40 -15.44 -1.86
CA CYS A 117 10.98 -16.82 -1.61
C CYS A 117 11.89 -17.80 -2.35
N GLU A 118 12.33 -18.85 -1.68
CA GLU A 118 13.05 -19.95 -2.33
C GLU A 118 12.16 -20.69 -3.32
N LYS A 119 10.88 -20.85 -2.95
CA LYS A 119 9.86 -21.46 -3.80
C LYS A 119 8.72 -20.47 -4.03
N PRO A 120 8.19 -20.39 -5.24
CA PRO A 120 7.06 -19.49 -5.51
C PRO A 120 5.81 -19.95 -4.77
N CYS A 121 5.02 -18.98 -4.25
CA CYS A 121 3.77 -19.29 -3.57
C CYS A 121 2.66 -19.72 -4.55
N ILE A 122 2.81 -19.38 -5.82
CA ILE A 122 1.88 -19.76 -6.89
C ILE A 122 2.64 -20.65 -7.88
N ASP A 123 2.03 -21.77 -8.23
CA ASP A 123 2.57 -22.66 -9.25
C ASP A 123 2.36 -22.04 -10.64
N GLU A 124 3.45 -21.85 -11.39
CA GLU A 124 3.41 -21.23 -12.72
C GLU A 124 2.63 -22.04 -13.75
N ASN A 125 2.53 -23.35 -13.54
CA ASN A 125 1.88 -24.25 -14.52
C ASN A 125 0.36 -24.23 -14.43
N ASN A 126 -0.20 -24.10 -13.23
CA ASN A 126 -1.64 -24.18 -13.01
C ASN A 126 -2.24 -22.97 -12.30
N PHE A 127 -1.42 -21.98 -11.93
CA PHE A 127 -1.81 -20.77 -11.21
C PHE A 127 -2.51 -21.04 -9.88
N GLN A 128 -2.27 -22.20 -9.29
CA GLN A 128 -2.78 -22.56 -7.97
C GLN A 128 -1.73 -22.32 -6.90
N ILE A 129 -2.17 -22.30 -5.64
CA ILE A 129 -1.26 -22.19 -4.50
C ILE A 129 -0.32 -23.40 -4.50
N ASN A 130 0.98 -23.11 -4.41
CA ASN A 130 1.99 -24.16 -4.32
C ASN A 130 1.93 -24.82 -2.93
N PRO A 131 1.59 -26.12 -2.83
CA PRO A 131 1.46 -26.79 -1.54
C PRO A 131 2.79 -26.92 -0.76
N GLU A 132 3.92 -26.81 -1.46
CA GLU A 132 5.24 -26.83 -0.83
C GLU A 132 5.65 -25.47 -0.27
N TRP A 133 4.94 -24.41 -0.60
CA TRP A 133 5.24 -23.08 -0.10
C TRP A 133 4.72 -22.89 1.33
N LYS A 134 5.57 -22.35 2.18
CA LYS A 134 5.24 -22.03 3.57
C LYS A 134 5.66 -20.61 3.90
N ILE A 135 4.96 -20.02 4.87
CA ILE A 135 5.37 -18.72 5.42
C ILE A 135 6.64 -18.94 6.25
N GLU A 136 7.74 -18.35 5.80
CA GLU A 136 9.06 -18.52 6.42
C GLU A 136 9.46 -17.33 7.30
N TRP A 137 8.66 -16.30 7.33
CA TRP A 137 9.01 -15.02 7.99
C TRP A 137 8.33 -14.85 9.33
#